data_52eaca267689fd3ed3e7081f5a83a64a
#
_entry.id   52eaca267689fd3ed3e7081f5a83a64a
#
_cell.length_a   1.000
_cell.length_b   1.000
_cell.length_c   1.000
_cell.angle_alpha   90.00
_cell.angle_beta   90.00
_cell.angle_gamma   90.00
#
_symmetry.space_group_name_H-M   'P 1'
#
loop_
_entity.id
_entity.type
_entity.pdbx_description
1 polymer ?
#
loop_
_entity_poly.entity_id
_entity_poly.type
_entity_poly.pdbx_seq_one_letter_code
_entity_poly.pdbx_strand_id
1 'polypeptide(L)'
;MKGKCFLSLLTWSLIVLLVLLEAPTGNGSNGRLENGEIKLTVRVPVRDGFPQFVKVVWDPSQQKYTASGYCMDVFNAAVTYLPFNVSLHLLPAAVESSYGFRFDQALQKQIPPKNEVVVGDVTILANRSNYADFTVPYTASGVKMVVPAKHGRDQNMWTFVKPFSWDLWLSIIIISTFIGLAILIMERNVNALPNQEGEVVVKGCSRFVLMVWLVLAFVLMQSYTANLTSILTLDQLQPSFLNVNDLRREGYYVGYQGGSFVYDVLIDRFKFDPSRLRPYNNTGEYHDALKLGSKNGGVAAIFDEVPYLKLYLQEYGSNYIMSGPEYRNAGFGFAFPLKSNLTAYFSRGILNVMESGLMNEIEDKYFGKSSIGEDSSAETSSSEPLSLSFHSFSGLFFISGISTLLALLVSERFIWQRLVLKHCLRGMSLIPLFKKETRTHPTHDSTHGTEA
;
A
#
# COMPACT_ATOMS: atom_id res chain seq x y z
N MET A 1 74.42 21.82 29.41
CA MET A 1 73.02 22.07 29.07
C MET A 1 72.15 20.80 28.95
N LYS A 2 72.67 19.57 29.20
CA LYS A 2 71.85 18.32 29.04
C LYS A 2 71.14 17.86 30.32
N GLY A 3 71.43 18.43 31.50
CA GLY A 3 70.76 18.01 32.75
C GLY A 3 69.38 18.69 33.01
N LYS A 4 69.15 19.88 32.50
CA LYS A 4 67.87 20.61 32.74
C LYS A 4 66.70 20.10 31.93
N CYS A 5 66.96 19.48 30.75
CA CYS A 5 65.92 18.91 29.90
C CYS A 5 65.40 17.58 30.48
N PHE A 6 66.24 16.79 31.12
CA PHE A 6 65.82 15.49 31.68
C PHE A 6 64.96 15.65 32.96
N LEU A 7 65.24 16.70 33.75
CA LEU A 7 64.46 17.00 34.96
C LEU A 7 63.05 17.54 34.57
N SER A 8 62.92 18.30 33.46
CA SER A 8 61.65 18.81 32.94
C SER A 8 60.79 17.69 32.40
N LEU A 9 61.37 16.69 31.72
CA LEU A 9 60.63 15.52 31.23
C LEU A 9 60.12 14.61 32.37
N LEU A 10 60.91 14.44 33.42
CA LEU A 10 60.48 13.70 34.60
C LEU A 10 59.35 14.40 35.37
N THR A 11 59.43 15.74 35.54
CA THR A 11 58.30 16.51 36.15
C THR A 11 57.05 16.49 35.34
N TRP A 12 57.12 16.56 34.02
CA TRP A 12 55.95 16.40 33.12
C TRP A 12 55.37 15.01 33.17
N SER A 13 56.20 13.96 33.23
CA SER A 13 55.76 12.57 33.39
C SER A 13 55.05 12.34 34.72
N LEU A 14 55.57 12.96 35.79
CA LEU A 14 54.96 12.86 37.12
C LEU A 14 53.62 13.61 37.21
N ILE A 15 53.52 14.77 36.56
CA ILE A 15 52.27 15.55 36.49
C ILE A 15 51.22 14.79 35.68
N VAL A 16 51.58 14.19 34.53
CA VAL A 16 50.66 13.37 33.74
C VAL A 16 50.22 12.13 34.53
N LEU A 17 51.12 11.50 35.30
CA LEU A 17 50.75 10.37 36.15
C LEU A 17 49.84 10.79 37.32
N LEU A 18 50.05 11.97 37.90
CA LEU A 18 49.18 12.53 38.94
C LEU A 18 47.81 12.91 38.41
N VAL A 19 47.72 13.49 37.18
CA VAL A 19 46.47 13.80 36.51
C VAL A 19 45.70 12.54 36.10
N LEU A 20 46.43 11.45 35.78
CA LEU A 20 45.79 10.15 35.50
C LEU A 20 45.34 9.43 36.78
N LEU A 21 45.94 9.74 37.94
CA LEU A 21 45.52 9.23 39.26
C LEU A 21 44.36 10.05 39.86
N GLU A 22 44.19 11.30 39.48
CA GLU A 22 43.03 12.15 39.83
C GLU A 22 41.89 12.14 38.79
N ALA A 23 41.85 11.17 37.87
CA ALA A 23 40.62 10.92 37.15
C ALA A 23 39.52 10.68 38.20
N PRO A 24 38.46 11.51 38.25
CA PRO A 24 37.43 11.32 39.25
C PRO A 24 36.84 9.92 39.00
N THR A 25 37.14 9.01 39.91
CA THR A 25 36.32 7.82 40.08
C THR A 25 34.93 8.36 40.38
N GLY A 26 34.12 8.45 39.31
CA GLY A 26 32.74 8.79 39.47
C GLY A 26 32.14 7.86 40.49
N ASN A 27 31.91 8.39 41.68
CA ASN A 27 31.15 7.73 42.71
C ASN A 27 29.72 7.56 42.22
N GLY A 28 29.56 6.66 41.24
CA GLY A 28 28.30 6.03 40.95
C GLY A 28 27.90 5.28 42.18
N SER A 29 27.01 5.86 42.96
CA SER A 29 26.48 5.21 44.16
C SER A 29 25.84 3.90 43.71
N ASN A 30 26.64 2.82 43.79
CA ASN A 30 26.17 1.47 43.66
C ASN A 30 25.02 1.27 44.64
N GLY A 31 23.80 1.03 44.11
CA GLY A 31 22.74 0.47 44.91
C GLY A 31 23.28 -0.79 45.55
N ARG A 32 23.30 -0.82 46.86
CA ARG A 32 23.97 -1.80 47.69
C ARG A 32 23.46 -3.19 47.34
N LEU A 33 24.37 -4.04 46.86
CA LEU A 33 24.17 -5.48 46.69
C LEU A 33 23.88 -6.09 48.06
N GLU A 34 22.62 -6.33 48.40
CA GLU A 34 22.27 -7.34 49.40
C GLU A 34 22.18 -8.66 48.66
N ASN A 35 23.09 -9.58 48.91
CA ASN A 35 23.20 -10.91 48.29
C ASN A 35 23.48 -10.96 46.78
N GLY A 36 24.16 -9.96 46.18
CA GLY A 36 24.49 -9.98 44.76
C GLY A 36 23.32 -9.67 43.80
N GLU A 37 22.15 -9.30 44.31
CA GLU A 37 20.95 -9.01 43.56
C GLU A 37 20.64 -7.50 43.60
N ILE A 38 20.37 -6.92 42.44
CA ILE A 38 19.97 -5.51 42.31
C ILE A 38 18.45 -5.41 42.41
N LYS A 39 17.95 -4.70 43.43
CA LYS A 39 16.52 -4.36 43.50
C LYS A 39 16.23 -3.19 42.56
N LEU A 40 15.38 -3.44 41.53
CA LEU A 40 14.97 -2.45 40.56
C LEU A 40 13.46 -2.19 40.65
N THR A 41 13.09 -0.95 40.91
CA THR A 41 11.69 -0.53 40.88
C THR A 41 11.29 -0.20 39.45
N VAL A 42 10.30 -0.90 38.92
CA VAL A 42 9.80 -0.74 37.57
C VAL A 42 8.47 0.04 37.61
N ARG A 43 8.49 1.28 37.18
CA ARG A 43 7.27 2.07 37.02
C ARG A 43 6.65 1.82 35.66
N VAL A 44 5.40 1.44 35.68
CA VAL A 44 4.68 1.08 34.48
C VAL A 44 3.53 2.06 34.26
N PRO A 45 3.53 2.85 33.17
CA PRO A 45 2.44 3.77 32.86
C PRO A 45 1.13 2.99 32.66
N VAL A 46 0.08 3.40 33.35
CA VAL A 46 -1.26 2.79 33.17
C VAL A 46 -2.03 3.63 32.16
N ARG A 47 -2.38 3.01 31.05
CA ARG A 47 -3.20 3.58 29.98
C ARG A 47 -4.31 2.59 29.63
N ASP A 48 -5.56 3.08 29.54
CA ASP A 48 -6.70 2.21 29.22
C ASP A 48 -6.89 1.96 27.72
N GLY A 49 -6.31 2.81 26.87
CA GLY A 49 -6.59 2.80 25.43
C GLY A 49 -5.86 1.73 24.62
N PHE A 50 -4.64 1.33 25.06
CA PHE A 50 -3.77 0.41 24.29
C PHE A 50 -3.12 -0.63 25.21
N PRO A 51 -3.92 -1.55 25.78
CA PRO A 51 -3.43 -2.55 26.75
C PRO A 51 -2.44 -3.55 26.15
N GLN A 52 -2.35 -3.62 24.82
CA GLN A 52 -1.40 -4.50 24.11
C GLN A 52 0.07 -4.06 24.33
N PHE A 53 0.33 -2.75 24.54
CA PHE A 53 1.65 -2.26 24.86
C PHE A 53 2.01 -2.51 26.31
N VAL A 54 1.10 -2.12 27.22
CA VAL A 54 1.26 -2.30 28.66
C VAL A 54 -0.09 -2.48 29.33
N LYS A 55 -0.22 -3.57 30.10
CA LYS A 55 -1.40 -3.84 30.94
C LYS A 55 -0.94 -4.15 32.34
N VAL A 56 -1.41 -3.38 33.32
CA VAL A 56 -1.10 -3.59 34.74
C VAL A 56 -2.34 -4.12 35.44
N VAL A 57 -2.19 -5.20 36.20
CA VAL A 57 -3.26 -5.84 36.96
C VAL A 57 -2.79 -6.06 38.40
N TRP A 58 -3.67 -5.76 39.35
CA TRP A 58 -3.45 -6.11 40.75
C TRP A 58 -3.77 -7.59 40.96
N ASP A 59 -2.82 -8.35 41.50
CA ASP A 59 -3.02 -9.75 41.88
C ASP A 59 -3.33 -9.83 43.38
N PRO A 60 -4.59 -10.09 43.78
CA PRO A 60 -4.99 -10.18 45.17
C PRO A 60 -4.34 -11.36 45.91
N SER A 61 -3.99 -12.43 45.17
CA SER A 61 -3.43 -13.65 45.76
C SER A 61 -1.99 -13.47 46.17
N GLN A 62 -1.22 -12.67 45.44
CA GLN A 62 0.19 -12.38 45.71
C GLN A 62 0.41 -11.01 46.33
N GLN A 63 -0.64 -10.22 46.54
CA GLN A 63 -0.60 -8.84 47.02
C GLN A 63 0.45 -7.97 46.29
N LYS A 64 0.56 -8.14 44.98
CA LYS A 64 1.48 -7.38 44.14
C LYS A 64 0.87 -7.05 42.77
N TYR A 65 1.44 -6.03 42.13
CA TYR A 65 1.09 -5.72 40.74
C TYR A 65 1.81 -6.67 39.79
N THR A 66 1.11 -7.10 38.76
CA THR A 66 1.64 -7.81 37.60
C THR A 66 1.48 -6.93 36.37
N ALA A 67 2.46 -6.92 35.49
CA ALA A 67 2.40 -6.19 34.24
C ALA A 67 2.69 -7.14 33.06
N SER A 68 1.96 -6.94 31.99
CA SER A 68 2.06 -7.71 30.73
C SER A 68 1.95 -6.77 29.53
N GLY A 69 2.23 -7.26 28.34
CA GLY A 69 2.18 -6.50 27.10
C GLY A 69 3.54 -6.45 26.41
N TYR A 70 3.53 -5.91 25.18
CA TYR A 70 4.71 -5.84 24.33
C TYR A 70 5.94 -5.27 25.03
N CYS A 71 5.80 -4.08 25.66
CA CYS A 71 6.92 -3.42 26.32
C CYS A 71 7.49 -4.24 27.50
N MET A 72 6.61 -4.95 28.21
CA MET A 72 7.01 -5.81 29.32
C MET A 72 7.71 -7.08 28.84
N ASP A 73 7.25 -7.68 27.76
CA ASP A 73 7.89 -8.86 27.18
C ASP A 73 9.30 -8.53 26.68
N VAL A 74 9.48 -7.38 26.01
CA VAL A 74 10.80 -6.89 25.60
C VAL A 74 11.69 -6.60 26.80
N PHE A 75 11.14 -5.95 27.84
CA PHE A 75 11.89 -5.66 29.07
C PHE A 75 12.36 -6.94 29.76
N ASN A 76 11.47 -7.91 29.94
CA ASN A 76 11.80 -9.19 30.56
C ASN A 76 12.83 -9.98 29.73
N ALA A 77 12.70 -9.97 28.40
CA ALA A 77 13.70 -10.55 27.52
C ALA A 77 15.07 -9.87 27.68
N ALA A 78 15.14 -8.54 27.77
CA ALA A 78 16.39 -7.82 27.99
C ALA A 78 17.02 -8.14 29.36
N VAL A 79 16.20 -8.33 30.40
CA VAL A 79 16.68 -8.72 31.76
C VAL A 79 17.41 -10.05 31.73
N THR A 80 17.01 -11.03 30.91
CA THR A 80 17.70 -12.34 30.83
C THR A 80 19.14 -12.25 30.32
N TYR A 81 19.50 -11.17 29.62
CA TYR A 81 20.85 -10.93 29.11
C TYR A 81 21.71 -10.06 30.01
N LEU A 82 21.20 -9.68 31.18
CA LEU A 82 22.00 -8.90 32.12
C LEU A 82 23.06 -9.79 32.83
N PRO A 83 24.28 -9.26 33.11
CA PRO A 83 25.34 -10.02 33.76
C PRO A 83 25.17 -10.17 35.28
N PHE A 84 24.02 -9.76 35.82
CA PHE A 84 23.68 -9.78 37.24
C PHE A 84 22.21 -10.07 37.46
N ASN A 85 21.85 -10.62 38.60
CA ASN A 85 20.45 -10.88 38.95
C ASN A 85 19.73 -9.58 39.34
N VAL A 86 18.49 -9.43 38.86
CA VAL A 86 17.65 -8.27 39.16
C VAL A 86 16.33 -8.74 39.76
N SER A 87 16.01 -8.18 40.92
CA SER A 87 14.70 -8.35 41.56
C SER A 87 13.80 -7.18 41.16
N LEU A 88 12.70 -7.48 40.49
CA LEU A 88 11.80 -6.49 39.94
C LEU A 88 10.65 -6.19 40.90
N HIS A 89 10.47 -4.92 41.24
CA HIS A 89 9.34 -4.42 42.01
C HIS A 89 8.49 -3.53 41.13
N LEU A 90 7.30 -4.04 40.69
CA LEU A 90 6.40 -3.35 39.80
C LEU A 90 5.53 -2.36 40.54
N LEU A 91 5.50 -1.11 40.09
CA LEU A 91 4.61 -0.06 40.57
C LEU A 91 3.82 0.57 39.44
N PRO A 92 2.51 0.64 39.52
CA PRO A 92 1.73 1.37 38.56
C PRO A 92 2.02 2.86 38.67
N ALA A 93 2.23 3.49 37.54
CA ALA A 93 2.36 4.93 37.45
C ALA A 93 1.05 5.47 36.84
N ALA A 94 0.19 6.05 37.68
CA ALA A 94 -1.05 6.64 37.24
C ALA A 94 -0.75 7.84 36.34
N VAL A 95 -1.10 7.70 35.07
CA VAL A 95 -1.18 8.82 34.14
C VAL A 95 -2.62 9.33 34.25
N GLU A 96 -2.84 10.43 34.96
CA GLU A 96 -4.15 11.05 35.01
C GLU A 96 -4.58 11.42 33.57
N SER A 97 -5.51 10.67 33.03
CA SER A 97 -6.12 10.88 31.72
C SER A 97 -7.14 12.00 31.78
N SER A 98 -6.69 13.20 32.10
CA SER A 98 -7.53 14.39 31.90
C SER A 98 -7.19 14.96 30.54
N TYR A 99 -8.21 15.31 29.74
CA TYR A 99 -8.07 16.01 28.49
C TYR A 99 -7.12 17.21 28.67
N GLY A 100 -5.90 17.11 28.11
CA GLY A 100 -4.86 18.13 28.22
C GLY A 100 -3.65 17.77 29.08
N PHE A 101 -3.60 16.60 29.73
CA PHE A 101 -2.43 16.17 30.49
C PHE A 101 -1.38 15.58 29.52
N ARG A 102 -0.27 16.28 29.36
CA ARG A 102 0.82 15.80 28.52
C ARG A 102 1.56 14.67 29.23
N PHE A 103 1.76 13.55 28.53
CA PHE A 103 2.57 12.42 28.99
C PHE A 103 3.96 12.86 29.50
N ASP A 104 4.50 13.93 28.93
CA ASP A 104 5.78 14.52 29.35
C ASP A 104 5.78 15.00 30.79
N GLN A 105 4.68 15.61 31.27
CA GLN A 105 4.57 16.08 32.66
C GLN A 105 4.46 14.89 33.64
N ALA A 106 3.74 13.84 33.25
CA ALA A 106 3.65 12.63 34.03
C ALA A 106 5.00 11.93 34.12
N LEU A 107 5.70 11.80 33.01
CA LEU A 107 7.03 11.21 32.95
C LEU A 107 8.04 12.01 33.81
N GLN A 108 8.03 13.34 33.69
CA GLN A 108 8.91 14.20 34.48
C GLN A 108 8.69 14.08 35.99
N LYS A 109 7.42 13.89 36.44
CA LYS A 109 7.10 13.64 37.86
C LYS A 109 7.45 12.23 38.31
N GLN A 110 7.49 11.27 37.38
CA GLN A 110 7.67 9.84 37.69
C GLN A 110 9.08 9.35 37.53
N ILE A 111 10.01 10.17 36.96
CA ILE A 111 11.42 9.81 36.93
C ILE A 111 12.02 10.02 38.34
N PRO A 112 12.40 8.93 38.96
CA PRO A 112 12.52 8.86 40.40
C PRO A 112 13.98 8.82 40.82
N PRO A 113 14.21 8.68 42.16
CA PRO A 113 15.53 8.47 42.69
C PRO A 113 16.13 7.17 42.14
N LYS A 114 17.45 7.08 42.31
CA LYS A 114 18.33 5.97 41.94
C LYS A 114 17.68 4.58 42.08
N ASN A 115 17.85 3.72 41.06
CA ASN A 115 17.32 2.35 40.93
C ASN A 115 15.84 2.23 40.53
N GLU A 116 15.31 3.18 39.82
CA GLU A 116 13.99 3.04 39.19
C GLU A 116 14.14 3.11 37.68
N VAL A 117 13.19 2.51 36.95
CA VAL A 117 13.08 2.55 35.51
C VAL A 117 11.60 2.71 35.10
N VAL A 118 11.33 3.49 34.08
CA VAL A 118 10.01 3.57 33.49
C VAL A 118 9.99 2.63 32.28
N VAL A 119 9.11 1.62 32.35
CA VAL A 119 8.93 0.60 31.31
C VAL A 119 7.57 0.76 30.69
N GLY A 120 7.52 1.08 29.40
CA GLY A 120 6.29 1.30 28.67
C GLY A 120 6.59 1.86 27.28
N ASP A 121 5.54 2.28 26.59
CA ASP A 121 5.52 2.91 25.27
C ASP A 121 6.07 4.34 25.28
N VAL A 122 7.29 4.50 25.81
CA VAL A 122 7.92 5.81 26.01
C VAL A 122 8.78 6.17 24.80
N THR A 123 8.27 7.08 23.97
CA THR A 123 9.02 7.58 22.80
C THR A 123 10.23 8.40 23.25
N ILE A 124 11.37 8.11 22.67
CA ILE A 124 12.62 8.86 22.88
C ILE A 124 12.52 10.18 22.13
N LEU A 125 12.46 11.29 22.86
CA LEU A 125 12.42 12.65 22.32
C LEU A 125 13.55 13.50 22.91
N ALA A 126 14.08 14.43 22.12
CA ALA A 126 15.16 15.32 22.57
C ALA A 126 14.79 16.10 23.84
N ASN A 127 13.53 16.56 23.96
CA ASN A 127 13.06 17.24 25.15
C ASN A 127 13.05 16.32 26.39
N ARG A 128 12.71 15.06 26.23
CA ARG A 128 12.69 14.05 27.31
C ARG A 128 14.08 13.67 27.77
N SER A 129 15.08 13.70 26.88
CA SER A 129 16.47 13.41 27.21
C SER A 129 17.11 14.45 28.12
N ASN A 130 16.47 15.60 28.37
CA ASN A 130 16.95 16.56 29.35
C ASN A 130 16.78 16.11 30.82
N TYR A 131 15.88 15.16 31.07
CA TYR A 131 15.55 14.70 32.42
C TYR A 131 15.56 13.18 32.60
N ALA A 132 15.77 12.41 31.52
CA ALA A 132 15.90 10.97 31.55
C ALA A 132 16.99 10.48 30.60
N ASP A 133 17.68 9.41 30.99
CA ASP A 133 18.52 8.62 30.08
C ASP A 133 17.71 7.48 29.50
N PHE A 134 17.74 7.35 28.17
CA PHE A 134 17.03 6.29 27.48
C PHE A 134 17.95 5.17 27.04
N THR A 135 17.43 3.96 27.03
CA THR A 135 18.08 2.84 26.34
C THR A 135 18.12 3.08 24.82
N VAL A 136 18.84 2.21 24.10
CA VAL A 136 18.61 2.09 22.65
C VAL A 136 17.14 1.80 22.38
N PRO A 137 16.60 2.30 21.27
CA PRO A 137 15.20 2.03 20.93
C PRO A 137 14.99 0.55 20.64
N TYR A 138 13.85 0.01 21.09
CA TYR A 138 13.45 -1.37 20.84
C TYR A 138 12.31 -1.49 19.83
N THR A 139 11.80 -0.38 19.30
CA THR A 139 10.85 -0.36 18.17
C THR A 139 11.37 0.53 17.07
N ALA A 140 11.09 0.15 15.82
CA ALA A 140 11.10 1.11 14.74
C ALA A 140 9.96 2.10 14.97
N SER A 141 10.22 3.40 14.87
CA SER A 141 9.20 4.40 15.11
C SER A 141 9.27 5.53 14.10
N GLY A 142 8.17 6.18 13.97
CA GLY A 142 7.92 7.35 13.16
C GLY A 142 6.45 7.70 13.27
N VAL A 143 6.06 8.92 12.94
CA VAL A 143 4.66 9.32 12.83
C VAL A 143 4.26 9.17 11.37
N LYS A 144 3.26 8.35 11.11
CA LYS A 144 2.61 8.18 9.81
C LYS A 144 1.12 8.48 9.94
N MET A 145 0.40 8.40 8.86
CA MET A 145 -1.06 8.50 8.89
C MET A 145 -1.70 7.20 8.39
N VAL A 146 -2.83 6.84 8.98
CA VAL A 146 -3.74 5.82 8.46
C VAL A 146 -4.92 6.53 7.80
N VAL A 147 -5.25 6.07 6.60
CA VAL A 147 -6.36 6.57 5.80
C VAL A 147 -7.22 5.41 5.30
N PRO A 148 -8.51 5.63 5.04
CA PRO A 148 -9.32 4.63 4.37
C PRO A 148 -8.71 4.25 3.03
N ALA A 149 -8.62 2.95 2.79
CA ALA A 149 -8.22 2.43 1.49
C ALA A 149 -9.34 2.68 0.49
N LYS A 150 -9.05 3.38 -0.59
CA LYS A 150 -9.92 3.30 -1.76
C LYS A 150 -9.60 1.96 -2.41
N HIS A 151 -10.59 1.10 -2.49
CA HIS A 151 -10.50 0.01 -3.43
C HIS A 151 -10.39 0.66 -4.80
N GLY A 152 -9.17 0.74 -5.31
CA GLY A 152 -8.82 1.38 -6.57
C GLY A 152 -9.34 0.63 -7.78
N ARG A 153 -10.45 -0.08 -7.57
CA ARG A 153 -11.27 -0.59 -8.65
C ARG A 153 -11.98 0.60 -9.28
N ASP A 154 -11.21 1.49 -9.91
CA ASP A 154 -11.72 2.20 -11.08
C ASP A 154 -12.12 1.10 -12.07
N GLN A 155 -13.28 0.51 -11.81
CA GLN A 155 -13.93 -0.42 -12.74
C GLN A 155 -14.38 0.40 -13.96
N ASN A 156 -13.41 1.01 -14.61
CA ASN A 156 -13.64 1.67 -15.86
C ASN A 156 -13.93 0.57 -16.88
N MET A 157 -15.11 0.62 -17.49
CA MET A 157 -15.48 -0.29 -18.58
C MET A 157 -14.44 -0.33 -19.72
N TRP A 158 -13.45 0.56 -19.67
CA TRP A 158 -12.35 0.71 -20.62
C TRP A 158 -11.01 0.15 -20.12
N THR A 159 -10.99 -0.65 -19.04
CA THR A 159 -9.75 -1.23 -18.50
C THR A 159 -9.00 -2.07 -19.53
N PHE A 160 -9.72 -2.72 -20.46
CA PHE A 160 -9.11 -3.49 -21.54
C PHE A 160 -8.33 -2.65 -22.57
N VAL A 161 -8.52 -1.32 -22.62
CA VAL A 161 -7.75 -0.43 -23.52
C VAL A 161 -6.43 0.02 -22.86
N LYS A 162 -6.36 0.03 -21.51
CA LYS A 162 -5.20 0.52 -20.74
C LYS A 162 -3.85 -0.18 -21.03
N PRO A 163 -3.80 -1.50 -21.38
CA PRO A 163 -2.52 -2.18 -21.62
C PRO A 163 -1.64 -1.55 -22.70
N PHE A 164 -2.26 -0.86 -23.66
CA PHE A 164 -1.55 -0.16 -24.73
C PHE A 164 -1.88 1.33 -24.73
N SER A 165 -0.87 2.16 -25.06
CA SER A 165 -1.07 3.59 -25.30
C SER A 165 -1.90 3.83 -26.57
N TRP A 166 -2.57 4.98 -26.66
CA TRP A 166 -3.34 5.36 -27.83
C TRP A 166 -2.51 5.36 -29.12
N ASP A 167 -1.23 5.78 -29.05
CA ASP A 167 -0.31 5.80 -30.16
C ASP A 167 -0.04 4.38 -30.71
N LEU A 168 0.09 3.40 -29.79
CA LEU A 168 0.28 2.01 -30.17
C LEU A 168 -0.97 1.41 -30.80
N TRP A 169 -2.17 1.70 -30.27
CA TRP A 169 -3.44 1.29 -30.87
C TRP A 169 -3.60 1.83 -32.28
N LEU A 170 -3.32 3.13 -32.47
CA LEU A 170 -3.35 3.77 -33.79
C LEU A 170 -2.35 3.14 -34.77
N SER A 171 -1.14 2.86 -34.31
CA SER A 171 -0.09 2.20 -35.09
C SER A 171 -0.50 0.80 -35.55
N ILE A 172 -1.12 0.01 -34.66
CA ILE A 172 -1.62 -1.34 -34.97
C ILE A 172 -2.70 -1.26 -36.06
N ILE A 173 -3.63 -0.32 -35.97
CA ILE A 173 -4.71 -0.14 -36.97
C ILE A 173 -4.13 0.25 -38.33
N ILE A 174 -3.19 1.21 -38.37
CA ILE A 174 -2.54 1.67 -39.59
C ILE A 174 -1.78 0.53 -40.27
N ILE A 175 -0.92 -0.17 -39.52
CA ILE A 175 -0.12 -1.28 -40.06
C ILE A 175 -1.01 -2.43 -40.54
N SER A 176 -2.05 -2.80 -39.75
CA SER A 176 -3.00 -3.86 -40.17
C SER A 176 -3.70 -3.51 -41.45
N THR A 177 -4.17 -2.27 -41.57
CA THR A 177 -4.86 -1.78 -42.78
C THR A 177 -3.93 -1.76 -43.98
N PHE A 178 -2.67 -1.30 -43.78
CA PHE A 178 -1.66 -1.28 -44.84
C PHE A 178 -1.32 -2.70 -45.33
N ILE A 179 -1.10 -3.65 -44.43
CA ILE A 179 -0.81 -5.05 -44.78
C ILE A 179 -2.01 -5.69 -45.51
N GLY A 180 -3.24 -5.47 -45.00
CA GLY A 180 -4.46 -5.96 -45.65
C GLY A 180 -4.60 -5.42 -47.04
N LEU A 181 -4.38 -4.12 -47.28
CA LEU A 181 -4.42 -3.49 -48.60
C LEU A 181 -3.32 -4.03 -49.50
N ALA A 182 -2.10 -4.22 -49.01
CA ALA A 182 -0.96 -4.79 -49.75
C ALA A 182 -1.31 -6.22 -50.25
N ILE A 183 -1.82 -7.08 -49.38
CA ILE A 183 -2.26 -8.44 -49.75
C ILE A 183 -3.39 -8.37 -50.79
N LEU A 184 -4.35 -7.50 -50.61
CA LEU A 184 -5.48 -7.33 -51.57
C LEU A 184 -4.99 -6.91 -52.95
N ILE A 185 -4.01 -5.96 -53.03
CA ILE A 185 -3.41 -5.54 -54.29
C ILE A 185 -2.64 -6.67 -54.95
N MET A 186 -1.83 -7.43 -54.15
CA MET A 186 -1.06 -8.55 -54.62
C MET A 186 -1.92 -9.71 -55.17
N GLU A 187 -3.07 -9.97 -54.57
CA GLU A 187 -4.00 -11.06 -54.97
C GLU A 187 -5.01 -10.63 -56.00
N ARG A 188 -5.18 -9.33 -56.30
CA ARG A 188 -6.21 -8.78 -57.22
C ARG A 188 -6.27 -9.45 -58.57
N ASN A 189 -5.14 -9.92 -59.12
CA ASN A 189 -5.06 -10.53 -60.48
C ASN A 189 -5.32 -12.04 -60.47
N VAL A 190 -5.40 -12.71 -59.30
CA VAL A 190 -5.57 -14.17 -59.21
C VAL A 190 -7.03 -14.57 -59.06
N ASN A 191 -7.86 -13.71 -58.46
CA ASN A 191 -9.28 -13.97 -58.25
C ASN A 191 -10.14 -13.98 -59.58
N ALA A 192 -9.45 -13.87 -60.73
CA ALA A 192 -10.10 -13.98 -62.04
C ALA A 192 -10.16 -15.42 -62.59
N LEU A 193 -9.60 -16.41 -61.88
CA LEU A 193 -9.62 -17.83 -62.29
C LEU A 193 -10.77 -18.57 -61.54
N PRO A 194 -11.75 -19.15 -62.33
CA PRO A 194 -13.02 -19.63 -61.77
C PRO A 194 -12.97 -20.98 -60.99
N ASN A 195 -11.80 -21.55 -60.71
CA ASN A 195 -11.72 -22.95 -60.21
C ASN A 195 -10.94 -23.16 -58.91
N GLN A 196 -10.76 -22.12 -58.06
CA GLN A 196 -10.15 -22.32 -56.74
C GLN A 196 -11.06 -21.86 -55.62
N GLU A 197 -12.04 -22.70 -55.29
CA GLU A 197 -12.81 -22.60 -54.05
C GLU A 197 -11.93 -23.01 -52.89
N GLY A 198 -11.54 -22.06 -52.01
CA GLY A 198 -11.02 -22.35 -50.69
C GLY A 198 -9.72 -21.66 -50.23
N GLU A 199 -8.83 -21.22 -51.10
CA GLU A 199 -7.59 -20.53 -50.65
C GLU A 199 -7.68 -19.01 -50.89
N VAL A 200 -7.75 -18.25 -49.79
CA VAL A 200 -7.84 -16.77 -49.82
C VAL A 200 -6.52 -16.13 -50.26
N VAL A 201 -5.36 -16.79 -50.02
CA VAL A 201 -4.03 -16.28 -50.34
C VAL A 201 -3.27 -17.32 -51.18
N VAL A 202 -3.08 -17.09 -52.47
CA VAL A 202 -2.48 -18.04 -53.41
C VAL A 202 -1.01 -17.77 -53.66
N LYS A 203 -0.61 -16.49 -53.75
CA LYS A 203 0.78 -16.10 -54.11
C LYS A 203 1.76 -16.32 -52.93
N GLY A 204 2.94 -16.86 -53.20
CA GLY A 204 3.99 -17.09 -52.18
C GLY A 204 4.42 -15.81 -51.46
N CYS A 205 4.52 -14.68 -52.18
CA CYS A 205 4.87 -13.40 -51.57
C CYS A 205 3.80 -12.92 -50.59
N SER A 206 2.51 -13.10 -50.91
CA SER A 206 1.42 -12.74 -50.01
C SER A 206 1.42 -13.63 -48.75
N ARG A 207 1.71 -14.93 -48.90
CA ARG A 207 1.87 -15.87 -47.78
C ARG A 207 3.02 -15.47 -46.86
N PHE A 208 4.15 -15.03 -47.43
CA PHE A 208 5.28 -14.55 -46.64
C PHE A 208 4.94 -13.29 -45.84
N VAL A 209 4.31 -12.29 -46.45
CA VAL A 209 3.84 -11.08 -45.78
C VAL A 209 2.86 -11.42 -44.65
N LEU A 210 1.91 -12.33 -44.92
CA LEU A 210 0.98 -12.80 -43.89
C LEU A 210 1.68 -13.50 -42.73
N MET A 211 2.69 -14.34 -42.99
CA MET A 211 3.49 -15.02 -41.98
C MET A 211 4.23 -14.01 -41.08
N VAL A 212 4.86 -13.00 -41.63
CA VAL A 212 5.54 -11.94 -40.89
C VAL A 212 4.53 -11.17 -40.04
N TRP A 213 3.33 -10.88 -40.58
CA TRP A 213 2.25 -10.23 -39.83
C TRP A 213 1.75 -11.09 -38.67
N LEU A 214 1.60 -12.40 -38.86
CA LEU A 214 1.17 -13.30 -37.80
C LEU A 214 2.18 -13.37 -36.65
N VAL A 215 3.49 -13.38 -36.96
CA VAL A 215 4.54 -13.30 -35.92
C VAL A 215 4.47 -12.00 -35.14
N LEU A 216 4.31 -10.86 -35.84
CA LEU A 216 4.14 -9.56 -35.19
C LEU A 216 2.88 -9.51 -34.31
N ALA A 217 1.75 -9.99 -34.84
CA ALA A 217 0.49 -10.06 -34.13
C ALA A 217 0.59 -10.96 -32.88
N PHE A 218 1.31 -12.08 -32.97
CA PHE A 218 1.57 -12.96 -31.84
C PHE A 218 2.37 -12.25 -30.73
N VAL A 219 3.44 -11.53 -31.09
CA VAL A 219 4.24 -10.74 -30.10
C VAL A 219 3.37 -9.66 -29.44
N LEU A 220 2.56 -8.94 -30.22
CA LEU A 220 1.65 -7.93 -29.68
C LEU A 220 0.62 -8.53 -28.73
N MET A 221 0.03 -9.68 -29.10
CA MET A 221 -0.93 -10.39 -28.24
C MET A 221 -0.30 -10.84 -26.92
N GLN A 222 0.92 -11.37 -26.94
CA GLN A 222 1.64 -11.78 -25.71
C GLN A 222 1.96 -10.56 -24.83
N SER A 223 2.41 -9.47 -25.43
CA SER A 223 2.69 -8.21 -24.72
C SER A 223 1.42 -7.63 -24.11
N TYR A 224 0.31 -7.66 -24.84
CA TYR A 224 -1.00 -7.23 -24.33
C TYR A 224 -1.44 -8.06 -23.12
N THR A 225 -1.35 -9.39 -23.21
CA THR A 225 -1.74 -10.31 -22.13
C THR A 225 -0.86 -10.08 -20.89
N ALA A 226 0.45 -9.94 -21.05
CA ALA A 226 1.38 -9.68 -19.95
C ALA A 226 1.06 -8.35 -19.25
N ASN A 227 0.86 -7.27 -20.02
CA ASN A 227 0.52 -5.96 -19.47
C ASN A 227 -0.86 -5.95 -18.80
N LEU A 228 -1.87 -6.59 -19.40
CA LEU A 228 -3.20 -6.71 -18.80
C LEU A 228 -3.14 -7.48 -17.48
N THR A 229 -2.42 -8.59 -17.43
CA THR A 229 -2.21 -9.37 -16.20
C THR A 229 -1.52 -8.52 -15.14
N SER A 230 -0.46 -7.79 -15.50
CA SER A 230 0.22 -6.86 -14.59
C SER A 230 -0.72 -5.79 -14.03
N ILE A 231 -1.54 -5.16 -14.86
CA ILE A 231 -2.52 -4.16 -14.42
C ILE A 231 -3.57 -4.75 -13.49
N LEU A 232 -4.04 -5.97 -13.79
CA LEU A 232 -5.07 -6.64 -12.97
C LEU A 232 -4.52 -7.18 -11.66
N THR A 233 -3.25 -7.61 -11.62
CA THR A 233 -2.58 -8.05 -10.38
C THR A 233 -2.13 -6.89 -9.51
N LEU A 234 -1.86 -5.73 -10.10
CA LEU A 234 -1.50 -4.50 -9.40
C LEU A 234 -2.72 -3.71 -8.87
N ASP A 235 -3.89 -4.32 -8.77
CA ASP A 235 -5.07 -3.72 -8.13
C ASP A 235 -4.84 -3.59 -6.62
N GLN A 236 -3.83 -2.77 -6.29
CA GLN A 236 -3.42 -2.45 -4.93
C GLN A 236 -4.42 -1.48 -4.32
N LEU A 237 -4.73 -1.74 -3.05
CA LEU A 237 -5.40 -0.78 -2.19
C LEU A 237 -4.69 0.57 -2.30
N GLN A 238 -5.34 1.56 -2.88
CA GLN A 238 -4.78 2.91 -2.97
C GLN A 238 -5.22 3.72 -1.76
N PRO A 239 -4.29 4.42 -1.08
CA PRO A 239 -4.67 5.33 -0.02
C PRO A 239 -5.55 6.46 -0.56
N SER A 240 -6.57 6.83 0.21
CA SER A 240 -7.46 7.95 -0.15
C SER A 240 -6.70 9.27 -0.27
N PHE A 241 -5.62 9.41 0.49
CA PHE A 241 -4.75 10.58 0.51
C PHE A 241 -3.29 10.11 0.54
N LEU A 242 -2.48 10.59 -0.38
CA LEU A 242 -1.04 10.32 -0.43
C LEU A 242 -0.24 11.43 0.26
N ASN A 243 -0.79 12.66 0.30
CA ASN A 243 -0.05 13.83 0.72
C ASN A 243 -0.76 14.55 1.88
N VAL A 244 0.00 14.81 2.94
CA VAL A 244 -0.46 15.58 4.11
C VAL A 244 -0.89 17.00 3.72
N ASN A 245 -0.25 17.59 2.71
CA ASN A 245 -0.58 18.93 2.24
C ASN A 245 -1.99 19.03 1.64
N ASP A 246 -2.48 17.97 1.03
CA ASP A 246 -3.84 17.93 0.47
C ASP A 246 -4.88 17.93 1.58
N LEU A 247 -4.66 17.13 2.64
CA LEU A 247 -5.52 17.12 3.83
C LEU A 247 -5.61 18.52 4.48
N ARG A 248 -4.47 19.21 4.60
CA ARG A 248 -4.40 20.53 5.18
C ARG A 248 -5.07 21.59 4.30
N ARG A 249 -4.78 21.59 2.98
CA ARG A 249 -5.30 22.60 2.03
C ARG A 249 -6.81 22.52 1.89
N GLU A 250 -7.36 21.31 1.90
CA GLU A 250 -8.80 21.08 1.79
C GLU A 250 -9.53 21.21 3.14
N GLY A 251 -8.80 21.45 4.24
CA GLY A 251 -9.36 21.71 5.56
C GLY A 251 -10.05 20.48 6.20
N TYR A 252 -9.58 19.27 5.90
CA TYR A 252 -10.11 18.07 6.52
C TYR A 252 -9.80 18.00 8.01
N TYR A 253 -10.71 17.38 8.77
CA TYR A 253 -10.44 16.99 10.15
C TYR A 253 -9.51 15.77 10.17
N VAL A 254 -8.52 15.82 11.06
CA VAL A 254 -7.57 14.72 11.28
C VAL A 254 -7.56 14.33 12.75
N GLY A 255 -7.40 13.03 13.01
CA GLY A 255 -7.30 12.46 14.34
C GLY A 255 -5.86 12.25 14.78
N TYR A 256 -5.65 12.21 16.10
CA TYR A 256 -4.38 11.88 16.72
C TYR A 256 -4.61 11.26 18.10
N GLN A 257 -3.59 10.57 18.65
CA GLN A 257 -3.67 10.01 20.00
C GLN A 257 -3.67 11.11 21.06
N GLY A 258 -4.68 11.14 21.92
CA GLY A 258 -4.81 12.11 23.00
C GLY A 258 -3.62 12.08 23.96
N GLY A 259 -3.09 13.26 24.31
CA GLY A 259 -1.92 13.37 25.21
C GLY A 259 -0.58 12.99 24.60
N SER A 260 -0.51 12.60 23.33
CA SER A 260 0.72 12.25 22.60
C SER A 260 1.43 13.51 22.08
N PHE A 261 2.74 13.42 21.86
CA PHE A 261 3.55 14.47 21.21
C PHE A 261 3.18 14.66 19.72
N VAL A 262 2.40 13.75 19.15
CA VAL A 262 1.93 13.84 17.77
C VAL A 262 1.14 15.12 17.53
N TYR A 263 0.42 15.63 18.55
CA TYR A 263 -0.23 16.94 18.49
C TYR A 263 0.74 18.07 18.14
N ASP A 264 1.89 18.13 18.81
CA ASP A 264 2.89 19.14 18.56
C ASP A 264 3.49 18.99 17.15
N VAL A 265 3.71 17.76 16.70
CA VAL A 265 4.17 17.48 15.32
C VAL A 265 3.16 17.95 14.28
N LEU A 266 1.87 17.75 14.50
CA LEU A 266 0.81 18.20 13.60
C LEU A 266 0.77 19.72 13.48
N ILE A 267 0.95 20.46 14.60
CA ILE A 267 0.96 21.92 14.61
C ILE A 267 2.27 22.47 14.11
N ASP A 268 3.38 22.07 14.71
CA ASP A 268 4.68 22.71 14.50
C ASP A 268 5.29 22.34 13.15
N ARG A 269 5.17 21.06 12.75
CA ARG A 269 5.80 20.57 11.53
C ARG A 269 4.84 20.53 10.35
N PHE A 270 3.67 19.93 10.53
CA PHE A 270 2.70 19.80 9.44
C PHE A 270 1.78 21.02 9.28
N LYS A 271 1.81 21.96 10.23
CA LYS A 271 1.08 23.23 10.17
C LYS A 271 -0.43 23.09 10.02
N PHE A 272 -1.02 22.11 10.70
CA PHE A 272 -2.46 21.99 10.80
C PHE A 272 -3.05 23.05 11.73
N ASP A 273 -4.28 23.46 11.45
CA ASP A 273 -5.06 24.32 12.33
C ASP A 273 -5.51 23.50 13.57
N PRO A 274 -5.26 23.97 14.81
CA PRO A 274 -5.71 23.30 16.02
C PRO A 274 -7.20 22.97 16.04
N SER A 275 -8.05 23.80 15.42
CA SER A 275 -9.49 23.56 15.33
C SER A 275 -9.88 22.35 14.49
N ARG A 276 -8.97 21.84 13.66
CA ARG A 276 -9.16 20.68 12.80
C ARG A 276 -8.60 19.39 13.39
N LEU A 277 -8.00 19.44 14.57
CA LEU A 277 -7.39 18.30 15.26
C LEU A 277 -8.37 17.69 16.26
N ARG A 278 -8.51 16.35 16.24
CA ARG A 278 -9.40 15.63 17.15
C ARG A 278 -8.62 14.54 17.90
N PRO A 279 -8.61 14.57 19.25
CA PRO A 279 -7.97 13.54 20.05
C PRO A 279 -8.86 12.30 20.15
N TYR A 280 -8.22 11.13 20.13
CA TYR A 280 -8.82 9.83 20.35
C TYR A 280 -7.93 8.98 21.27
N ASN A 281 -8.49 7.99 21.96
CA ASN A 281 -7.77 7.27 23.00
C ASN A 281 -7.56 5.77 22.72
N ASN A 282 -8.29 5.18 21.76
CA ASN A 282 -8.20 3.75 21.45
C ASN A 282 -8.45 3.45 19.97
N THR A 283 -8.16 2.21 19.57
CA THR A 283 -8.32 1.73 18.18
C THR A 283 -9.77 1.74 17.71
N GLY A 284 -10.73 1.47 18.60
CA GLY A 284 -12.16 1.51 18.29
C GLY A 284 -12.65 2.93 17.94
N GLU A 285 -12.22 3.94 18.71
CA GLU A 285 -12.51 5.34 18.41
C GLU A 285 -11.88 5.77 17.06
N TYR A 286 -10.67 5.26 16.74
CA TYR A 286 -10.04 5.49 15.45
C TYR A 286 -10.90 4.95 14.30
N HIS A 287 -11.39 3.71 14.46
CA HIS A 287 -12.23 3.06 13.47
C HIS A 287 -13.53 3.83 13.22
N ASP A 288 -14.24 4.18 14.29
CA ASP A 288 -15.51 4.91 14.22
C ASP A 288 -15.33 6.29 13.56
N ALA A 289 -14.26 7.02 13.95
CA ALA A 289 -13.97 8.32 13.39
C ALA A 289 -13.61 8.28 11.90
N LEU A 290 -12.79 7.30 11.49
CA LEU A 290 -12.42 7.11 10.07
C LEU A 290 -13.62 6.65 9.24
N LYS A 291 -14.47 5.79 9.79
CA LYS A 291 -15.69 5.29 9.14
C LYS A 291 -16.71 6.41 8.90
N LEU A 292 -16.89 7.33 9.85
CA LEU A 292 -17.74 8.51 9.69
C LEU A 292 -17.20 9.46 8.63
N GLY A 293 -15.88 9.60 8.56
CA GLY A 293 -15.20 10.51 7.66
C GLY A 293 -15.34 11.99 8.05
N SER A 294 -14.47 12.84 7.53
CA SER A 294 -14.36 14.25 7.88
C SER A 294 -15.65 15.07 7.63
N LYS A 295 -16.45 14.69 6.63
CA LYS A 295 -17.69 15.40 6.26
C LYS A 295 -18.85 15.14 7.23
N ASN A 296 -18.85 13.98 7.87
CA ASN A 296 -19.95 13.51 8.72
C ASN A 296 -19.62 13.59 10.22
N GLY A 297 -18.66 14.42 10.60
CA GLY A 297 -18.29 14.57 12.00
C GLY A 297 -17.15 13.66 12.46
N GLY A 298 -16.57 12.83 11.59
CA GLY A 298 -15.38 12.04 11.85
C GLY A 298 -14.10 12.73 11.35
N VAL A 299 -13.11 11.94 10.89
CA VAL A 299 -11.82 12.39 10.39
C VAL A 299 -11.47 11.76 9.05
N ALA A 300 -10.60 12.41 8.28
CA ALA A 300 -10.13 11.90 7.00
C ALA A 300 -8.89 10.99 7.15
N ALA A 301 -8.09 11.23 8.17
CA ALA A 301 -6.87 10.49 8.48
C ALA A 301 -6.63 10.50 9.99
N ILE A 302 -5.90 9.51 10.49
CA ILE A 302 -5.38 9.49 11.86
C ILE A 302 -3.86 9.44 11.79
N PHE A 303 -3.23 10.36 12.50
CA PHE A 303 -1.79 10.45 12.67
C PHE A 303 -1.40 9.85 14.02
N ASP A 304 -0.50 8.88 13.99
CA ASP A 304 0.03 8.29 15.21
C ASP A 304 1.41 7.68 14.95
N GLU A 305 2.05 7.18 16.00
CA GLU A 305 3.30 6.44 15.87
C GLU A 305 3.06 5.07 15.21
N VAL A 306 4.03 4.64 14.41
CA VAL A 306 3.94 3.40 13.62
C VAL A 306 3.49 2.17 14.43
N PRO A 307 3.97 1.92 15.67
CA PRO A 307 3.52 0.76 16.45
C PRO A 307 2.00 0.76 16.73
N TYR A 308 1.42 1.93 17.05
CA TYR A 308 -0.03 2.06 17.30
C TYR A 308 -0.83 1.86 16.00
N LEU A 309 -0.31 2.37 14.89
CA LEU A 309 -0.94 2.19 13.58
C LEU A 309 -0.84 0.73 13.10
N LYS A 310 0.27 0.03 13.38
CA LYS A 310 0.40 -1.42 13.12
C LYS A 310 -0.66 -2.21 13.90
N LEU A 311 -0.85 -1.89 15.19
CA LEU A 311 -1.87 -2.51 16.02
C LEU A 311 -3.29 -2.26 15.45
N TYR A 312 -3.59 -1.01 15.07
CA TYR A 312 -4.84 -0.65 14.43
C TYR A 312 -5.08 -1.42 13.13
N LEU A 313 -4.06 -1.53 12.28
CA LEU A 313 -4.14 -2.25 11.02
C LEU A 313 -4.27 -3.77 11.20
N GLN A 314 -3.71 -4.33 12.26
CA GLN A 314 -3.93 -5.74 12.61
C GLN A 314 -5.41 -6.01 12.93
N GLU A 315 -6.07 -5.08 13.63
CA GLU A 315 -7.46 -5.23 14.06
C GLU A 315 -8.47 -4.90 12.93
N TYR A 316 -8.19 -3.86 12.12
CA TYR A 316 -9.12 -3.30 11.13
C TYR A 316 -8.55 -3.22 9.70
N GLY A 317 -7.42 -3.88 9.42
CA GLY A 317 -6.55 -3.62 8.27
C GLY A 317 -7.13 -3.79 6.87
N SER A 318 -8.23 -4.53 6.69
CA SER A 318 -8.78 -4.80 5.34
C SER A 318 -9.24 -3.55 4.57
N ASN A 319 -9.59 -2.48 5.27
CA ASN A 319 -10.17 -1.27 4.70
C ASN A 319 -9.31 -0.01 4.90
N TYR A 320 -8.14 -0.15 5.49
CA TYR A 320 -7.28 0.96 5.84
C TYR A 320 -5.84 0.70 5.41
N ILE A 321 -5.12 1.77 5.12
CA ILE A 321 -3.73 1.69 4.70
C ILE A 321 -2.90 2.77 5.38
N MET A 322 -1.66 2.41 5.73
CA MET A 322 -0.70 3.38 6.23
C MET A 322 -0.10 4.15 5.04
N SER A 323 -0.14 5.46 5.10
CA SER A 323 0.29 6.34 4.01
C SER A 323 0.96 7.61 4.53
N GLY A 324 1.52 8.37 3.62
CA GLY A 324 2.07 9.70 3.88
C GLY A 324 3.53 9.73 4.31
N PRO A 325 4.06 10.94 4.50
CA PRO A 325 5.43 11.12 4.93
C PRO A 325 5.63 10.60 6.33
N GLU A 326 6.78 10.01 6.55
CA GLU A 326 7.23 9.59 7.86
C GLU A 326 7.88 10.78 8.59
N TYR A 327 7.43 11.05 9.81
CA TYR A 327 8.20 11.88 10.74
C TYR A 327 9.03 10.94 11.61
N ARG A 328 10.34 10.91 11.38
CA ARG A 328 11.25 10.03 12.12
C ARG A 328 11.47 10.53 13.53
N ASN A 329 11.26 9.66 14.50
CA ASN A 329 11.72 9.78 15.88
C ASN A 329 12.60 8.58 16.21
N ALA A 330 13.11 8.50 17.42
CA ALA A 330 14.04 7.43 17.79
C ALA A 330 13.37 6.11 18.20
N GLY A 331 12.02 6.06 18.29
CA GLY A 331 11.30 4.86 18.74
C GLY A 331 11.05 4.84 20.24
N PHE A 332 10.56 3.70 20.75
CA PHE A 332 10.34 3.50 22.19
C PHE A 332 11.62 3.04 22.87
N GLY A 333 11.88 3.58 24.06
CA GLY A 333 12.99 3.18 24.91
C GLY A 333 12.60 3.17 26.39
N PHE A 334 13.29 2.40 27.19
CA PHE A 334 13.12 2.44 28.64
C PHE A 334 13.80 3.66 29.22
N ALA A 335 13.12 4.39 30.09
CA ALA A 335 13.63 5.62 30.67
C ALA A 335 14.21 5.35 32.07
N PHE A 336 15.48 5.72 32.25
CA PHE A 336 16.21 5.65 33.48
C PHE A 336 16.50 7.06 34.04
N PRO A 337 16.82 7.19 35.34
CA PRO A 337 17.32 8.44 35.87
C PRO A 337 18.61 8.87 35.15
N LEU A 338 18.84 10.17 35.05
CA LEU A 338 20.06 10.72 34.45
C LEU A 338 21.32 10.11 35.07
N LYS A 339 22.28 9.76 34.23
CA LYS A 339 23.58 9.15 34.61
C LYS A 339 23.42 7.79 35.29
N SER A 340 22.40 7.04 34.94
CA SER A 340 22.22 5.66 35.42
C SER A 340 23.18 4.70 34.70
N ASN A 341 23.99 3.98 35.45
CA ASN A 341 24.86 2.95 34.89
C ASN A 341 24.07 1.77 34.29
N LEU A 342 22.80 1.58 34.69
CA LEU A 342 21.95 0.50 34.25
C LEU A 342 21.50 0.70 32.77
N THR A 343 21.40 1.95 32.32
CA THR A 343 20.99 2.28 30.94
C THR A 343 21.85 1.56 29.89
N ALA A 344 23.17 1.52 30.10
CA ALA A 344 24.08 0.84 29.18
C ALA A 344 23.92 -0.69 29.18
N TYR A 345 23.66 -1.29 30.35
CA TYR A 345 23.41 -2.73 30.45
C TYR A 345 22.11 -3.14 29.80
N PHE A 346 21.04 -2.42 30.07
CA PHE A 346 19.75 -2.66 29.42
C PHE A 346 19.80 -2.41 27.91
N SER A 347 20.51 -1.39 27.45
CA SER A 347 20.73 -1.15 26.02
C SER A 347 21.42 -2.34 25.35
N ARG A 348 22.45 -2.92 26.01
CA ARG A 348 23.10 -4.13 25.49
C ARG A 348 22.17 -5.34 25.53
N GLY A 349 21.35 -5.47 26.58
CA GLY A 349 20.31 -6.50 26.66
C GLY A 349 19.31 -6.43 25.50
N ILE A 350 18.83 -5.23 25.19
CA ILE A 350 17.91 -5.00 24.05
C ILE A 350 18.59 -5.38 22.72
N LEU A 351 19.85 -4.98 22.52
CA LEU A 351 20.59 -5.36 21.30
C LEU A 351 20.72 -6.89 21.17
N ASN A 352 21.01 -7.59 22.26
CA ASN A 352 21.06 -9.06 22.24
C ASN A 352 19.69 -9.68 21.90
N VAL A 353 18.57 -9.13 22.40
CA VAL A 353 17.21 -9.56 22.03
C VAL A 353 16.94 -9.35 20.54
N MET A 354 17.41 -8.22 19.97
CA MET A 354 17.29 -7.96 18.54
C MET A 354 18.13 -8.92 17.69
N GLU A 355 19.40 -9.11 18.09
CA GLU A 355 20.35 -9.97 17.36
C GLU A 355 19.98 -11.46 17.43
N SER A 356 19.37 -11.91 18.52
CA SER A 356 18.91 -13.30 18.69
C SER A 356 17.66 -13.65 17.87
N GLY A 357 16.99 -12.66 17.28
CA GLY A 357 15.71 -12.84 16.58
C GLY A 357 14.49 -12.91 17.51
N LEU A 358 14.67 -12.94 18.82
CA LEU A 358 13.57 -12.98 19.80
C LEU A 358 12.66 -11.74 19.69
N MET A 359 13.23 -10.59 19.26
CA MET A 359 12.44 -9.37 19.00
C MET A 359 11.35 -9.61 17.95
N ASN A 360 11.68 -10.30 16.87
CA ASN A 360 10.71 -10.61 15.80
C ASN A 360 9.59 -11.52 16.33
N GLU A 361 9.90 -12.50 17.17
CA GLU A 361 8.88 -13.36 17.78
C GLU A 361 7.92 -12.56 18.68
N ILE A 362 8.48 -11.62 19.47
CA ILE A 362 7.68 -10.74 20.31
C ILE A 362 6.82 -9.80 19.43
N GLU A 363 7.39 -9.20 18.38
CA GLU A 363 6.64 -8.36 17.46
C GLU A 363 5.53 -9.12 16.74
N ASP A 364 5.80 -10.32 16.24
CA ASP A 364 4.80 -11.16 15.58
C ASP A 364 3.64 -11.54 16.51
N LYS A 365 3.91 -11.71 17.80
CA LYS A 365 2.89 -11.99 18.81
C LYS A 365 1.89 -10.84 18.98
N TYR A 366 2.35 -9.58 18.93
CA TYR A 366 1.52 -8.40 19.22
C TYR A 366 1.02 -7.67 17.98
N PHE A 367 1.77 -7.68 16.89
CA PHE A 367 1.46 -6.94 15.66
C PHE A 367 1.12 -7.84 14.47
N GLY A 368 1.11 -9.18 14.67
CA GLY A 368 0.93 -10.15 13.60
C GLY A 368 2.20 -10.36 12.77
N LYS A 369 2.27 -11.46 12.03
CA LYS A 369 3.43 -11.74 11.18
C LYS A 369 3.66 -10.57 10.22
N SER A 370 4.88 -10.07 10.21
CA SER A 370 5.35 -8.93 9.41
C SER A 370 5.24 -9.17 7.90
N SER A 371 4.03 -9.33 7.39
CA SER A 371 3.72 -9.10 5.98
C SER A 371 3.55 -7.60 5.67
N ILE A 372 3.61 -6.76 6.71
CA ILE A 372 3.56 -5.30 6.61
C ILE A 372 4.99 -4.76 6.69
N GLY A 373 5.83 -5.22 5.76
CA GLY A 373 7.21 -4.73 5.60
C GLY A 373 7.25 -3.26 5.18
N GLU A 374 8.30 -2.58 5.60
CA GLU A 374 8.54 -1.14 5.40
C GLU A 374 8.61 -0.66 3.95
N ASP A 375 8.59 -1.57 2.97
CA ASP A 375 8.53 -1.29 1.54
C ASP A 375 7.35 -2.02 0.89
N SER A 376 6.17 -1.91 1.49
CA SER A 376 4.99 -2.49 0.84
C SER A 376 4.49 -1.60 -0.30
N SER A 377 5.10 -1.77 -1.44
CA SER A 377 4.33 -2.18 -2.61
C SER A 377 3.63 -3.50 -2.24
N ALA A 378 2.47 -3.38 -1.59
CA ALA A 378 1.40 -4.33 -1.35
C ALA A 378 1.67 -5.79 -1.74
N GLU A 379 2.25 -6.57 -0.85
CA GLU A 379 1.99 -8.01 -0.85
C GLU A 379 0.89 -8.29 0.17
N THR A 380 -0.30 -8.30 -0.33
CA THR A 380 -1.52 -8.56 0.41
C THR A 380 -1.67 -10.05 0.68
N SER A 381 -1.62 -10.40 1.95
CA SER A 381 -2.20 -11.62 2.47
C SER A 381 -3.73 -11.58 2.32
N SER A 382 -4.22 -12.31 1.43
CA SER A 382 -5.49 -13.01 1.23
C SER A 382 -5.77 -13.04 -0.26
N SER A 383 -5.16 -14.02 -0.92
CA SER A 383 -5.52 -14.44 -2.27
C SER A 383 -6.86 -15.17 -2.23
N GLU A 384 -7.97 -14.44 -2.10
CA GLU A 384 -9.13 -14.88 -2.83
C GLU A 384 -8.80 -14.77 -4.32
N PRO A 385 -9.07 -15.84 -5.11
CA PRO A 385 -8.80 -15.77 -6.54
C PRO A 385 -9.54 -14.57 -7.11
N LEU A 386 -8.77 -13.62 -7.67
CA LEU A 386 -9.28 -12.41 -8.32
C LEU A 386 -10.23 -12.83 -9.43
N SER A 387 -11.53 -12.93 -9.13
CA SER A 387 -12.55 -13.15 -10.14
C SER A 387 -12.65 -11.88 -10.98
N LEU A 388 -12.39 -12.02 -12.29
CA LEU A 388 -12.55 -10.94 -13.25
C LEU A 388 -14.02 -10.50 -13.26
N SER A 389 -14.26 -9.25 -12.86
CA SER A 389 -15.61 -8.69 -12.83
C SER A 389 -16.13 -8.41 -14.25
N PHE A 390 -17.39 -8.73 -14.51
CA PHE A 390 -18.11 -8.34 -15.73
C PHE A 390 -17.94 -6.85 -16.07
N HIS A 391 -17.91 -6.01 -15.06
CA HIS A 391 -17.80 -4.55 -15.22
C HIS A 391 -16.50 -4.10 -15.91
N SER A 392 -15.40 -4.82 -15.71
CA SER A 392 -14.10 -4.52 -16.34
C SER A 392 -14.09 -4.77 -17.85
N PHE A 393 -15.01 -5.61 -18.35
CA PHE A 393 -15.15 -5.97 -19.77
C PHE A 393 -16.45 -5.49 -20.41
N SER A 394 -17.29 -4.78 -19.65
CA SER A 394 -18.59 -4.29 -20.15
C SER A 394 -18.47 -3.41 -21.40
N GLY A 395 -17.40 -2.62 -21.50
CA GLY A 395 -17.11 -1.82 -22.69
C GLY A 395 -16.87 -2.65 -23.95
N LEU A 396 -16.22 -3.83 -23.83
CA LEU A 396 -16.00 -4.73 -24.96
C LEU A 396 -17.32 -5.32 -25.45
N PHE A 397 -18.20 -5.74 -24.53
CA PHE A 397 -19.53 -6.24 -24.87
C PHE A 397 -20.41 -5.15 -25.52
N PHE A 398 -20.27 -3.91 -25.04
CA PHE A 398 -20.98 -2.76 -25.62
C PHE A 398 -20.54 -2.49 -27.04
N ILE A 399 -19.25 -2.47 -27.36
CA ILE A 399 -18.71 -2.32 -28.70
C ILE A 399 -19.20 -3.46 -29.61
N SER A 400 -19.10 -4.71 -29.12
CA SER A 400 -19.59 -5.88 -29.87
C SER A 400 -21.09 -5.79 -30.16
N GLY A 401 -21.89 -5.40 -29.18
CA GLY A 401 -23.34 -5.20 -29.35
C GLY A 401 -23.67 -4.14 -30.39
N ILE A 402 -23.02 -2.98 -30.33
CA ILE A 402 -23.24 -1.89 -31.31
C ILE A 402 -22.81 -2.33 -32.71
N SER A 403 -21.64 -2.97 -32.86
CA SER A 403 -21.17 -3.42 -34.17
C SER A 403 -22.11 -4.45 -34.80
N THR A 404 -22.65 -5.36 -33.98
CA THR A 404 -23.64 -6.36 -34.44
C THR A 404 -24.94 -5.69 -34.86
N LEU A 405 -25.43 -4.71 -34.08
CA LEU A 405 -26.63 -3.95 -34.40
C LEU A 405 -26.47 -3.16 -35.73
N LEU A 406 -25.31 -2.49 -35.89
CA LEU A 406 -25.01 -1.78 -37.13
C LEU A 406 -24.93 -2.72 -38.34
N ALA A 407 -24.31 -3.90 -38.17
CA ALA A 407 -24.26 -4.91 -39.22
C ALA A 407 -25.67 -5.40 -39.62
N LEU A 408 -26.55 -5.62 -38.64
CA LEU A 408 -27.94 -5.97 -38.89
C LEU A 408 -28.69 -4.87 -39.63
N LEU A 409 -28.55 -3.61 -39.22
CA LEU A 409 -29.20 -2.47 -39.89
C LEU A 409 -28.74 -2.29 -41.34
N VAL A 410 -27.42 -2.47 -41.59
CA VAL A 410 -26.87 -2.43 -42.95
C VAL A 410 -27.40 -3.61 -43.78
N SER A 411 -27.46 -4.82 -43.19
CA SER A 411 -28.00 -6.02 -43.86
C SER A 411 -29.48 -5.86 -44.21
N GLU A 412 -30.29 -5.34 -43.29
CA GLU A 412 -31.72 -5.05 -43.52
C GLU A 412 -31.90 -4.05 -44.66
N ARG A 413 -31.15 -2.93 -44.70
CA ARG A 413 -31.19 -1.97 -45.78
C ARG A 413 -30.81 -2.59 -47.11
N PHE A 414 -29.82 -3.48 -47.15
CA PHE A 414 -29.39 -4.16 -48.35
C PHE A 414 -30.45 -5.17 -48.84
N ILE A 415 -31.11 -5.87 -47.94
CA ILE A 415 -32.22 -6.79 -48.21
C ILE A 415 -33.44 -6.00 -48.77
N TRP A 416 -33.78 -4.87 -48.12
CA TRP A 416 -34.86 -4.00 -48.59
C TRP A 416 -34.59 -3.43 -49.98
N GLN A 417 -33.39 -2.98 -50.28
CA GLN A 417 -32.99 -2.51 -51.61
C GLN A 417 -33.10 -3.63 -52.65
N ARG A 418 -32.68 -4.85 -52.33
CA ARG A 418 -32.83 -6.01 -53.24
C ARG A 418 -34.31 -6.38 -53.44
N LEU A 419 -35.14 -6.31 -52.40
CA LEU A 419 -36.56 -6.57 -52.49
C LEU A 419 -37.28 -5.51 -53.32
N VAL A 420 -37.00 -4.23 -53.10
CA VAL A 420 -37.55 -3.12 -53.91
C VAL A 420 -37.13 -3.23 -55.37
N LEU A 421 -35.82 -3.53 -55.62
CA LEU A 421 -35.32 -3.72 -57.00
C LEU A 421 -36.00 -4.91 -57.68
N LYS A 422 -36.20 -6.04 -56.98
CA LYS A 422 -36.98 -7.19 -57.50
C LYS A 422 -38.45 -6.86 -57.77
N HIS A 423 -39.10 -6.06 -56.91
CA HIS A 423 -40.45 -5.61 -57.11
C HIS A 423 -40.58 -4.62 -58.29
N CYS A 424 -39.63 -3.67 -58.42
CA CYS A 424 -39.59 -2.78 -59.60
C CYS A 424 -39.36 -3.55 -60.92
N LEU A 425 -38.46 -4.53 -60.93
CA LEU A 425 -38.21 -5.36 -62.11
C LEU A 425 -39.39 -6.27 -62.44
N ARG A 426 -40.12 -6.80 -61.47
CA ARG A 426 -41.39 -7.53 -61.70
C ARG A 426 -42.50 -6.62 -62.19
N GLY A 427 -42.59 -5.37 -61.72
CA GLY A 427 -43.56 -4.38 -62.24
C GLY A 427 -43.32 -3.96 -63.70
N MET A 428 -42.06 -3.93 -64.15
CA MET A 428 -41.69 -3.62 -65.54
C MET A 428 -41.92 -4.78 -66.48
N SER A 429 -42.01 -6.03 -66.03
CA SER A 429 -42.34 -7.20 -66.87
C SER A 429 -43.86 -7.40 -67.12
N LEU A 430 -44.72 -6.54 -66.57
CA LEU A 430 -46.19 -6.57 -66.77
C LEU A 430 -46.71 -5.48 -67.69
N ILE A 431 -45.86 -4.83 -68.50
CA ILE A 431 -46.31 -4.01 -69.58
C ILE A 431 -46.55 -4.95 -70.82
N PRO A 432 -47.77 -5.28 -71.18
CA PRO A 432 -48.02 -6.06 -72.40
C PRO A 432 -47.65 -5.19 -73.62
N LEU A 433 -46.65 -5.65 -74.35
CA LEU A 433 -46.35 -5.14 -75.69
C LEU A 433 -47.66 -5.27 -76.54
N PHE A 434 -48.32 -4.17 -76.82
CA PHE A 434 -49.37 -4.04 -77.81
C PHE A 434 -48.82 -4.58 -79.16
N LYS A 435 -49.25 -5.80 -79.50
CA LYS A 435 -49.03 -6.42 -80.81
C LYS A 435 -49.96 -5.76 -81.79
N LYS A 436 -49.48 -4.93 -82.68
CA LYS A 436 -50.18 -4.28 -83.79
C LYS A 436 -50.53 -5.36 -84.78
N GLU A 437 -51.83 -5.69 -84.82
CA GLU A 437 -52.46 -6.58 -85.79
C GLU A 437 -52.53 -5.86 -87.12
N THR A 438 -51.76 -6.27 -88.16
CA THR A 438 -51.89 -5.93 -89.54
C THR A 438 -52.62 -7.07 -90.27
N ARG A 439 -53.90 -6.82 -90.62
CA ARG A 439 -54.73 -7.59 -91.59
C ARG A 439 -54.07 -7.53 -92.94
N THR A 440 -53.89 -8.68 -93.64
CA THR A 440 -53.88 -8.81 -95.08
C THR A 440 -54.55 -10.12 -95.45
N HIS A 441 -55.45 -9.99 -96.40
CA HIS A 441 -56.39 -10.92 -97.04
C HIS A 441 -55.64 -12.01 -97.83
N PRO A 442 -56.36 -13.14 -98.24
CA PRO A 442 -55.78 -14.35 -98.80
C PRO A 442 -55.74 -14.34 -100.34
N THR A 443 -54.83 -15.04 -100.92
CA THR A 443 -54.94 -15.58 -102.28
C THR A 443 -54.45 -17.01 -102.35
N HIS A 444 -55.28 -17.84 -102.89
CA HIS A 444 -55.15 -19.12 -103.48
C HIS A 444 -53.83 -19.39 -104.25
N ASP A 445 -53.30 -20.55 -104.19
CA ASP A 445 -53.37 -21.59 -105.26
C ASP A 445 -52.41 -22.73 -104.90
N SER A 446 -52.89 -23.87 -104.85
CA SER A 446 -52.75 -25.14 -105.54
C SER A 446 -51.33 -25.64 -105.89
N THR A 447 -51.22 -26.90 -105.63
CA THR A 447 -50.70 -28.03 -106.38
C THR A 447 -49.32 -28.63 -105.95
N HIS A 448 -49.52 -29.91 -105.83
CA HIS A 448 -48.58 -31.05 -106.13
C HIS A 448 -47.16 -31.02 -105.55
N GLY A 449 -46.67 -32.05 -105.03
CA GLY A 449 -46.72 -33.48 -105.29
C GLY A 449 -45.50 -34.15 -104.74
N THR A 450 -45.74 -35.33 -104.31
CA THR A 450 -44.87 -36.53 -104.39
C THR A 450 -43.45 -36.58 -103.88
N GLU A 451 -43.33 -37.54 -102.94
CA GLU A 451 -42.32 -38.63 -102.89
C GLU A 451 -40.81 -38.30 -102.87
N ALA A 452 -40.18 -38.63 -101.87
CA ALA A 452 -39.30 -39.85 -101.60
C ALA A 452 -38.76 -39.80 -100.24
#